data_93b09951d52f51f88b1d02450ff82017
#
_entry.id   93b09951d52f51f88b1d02450ff82017
#
_cell.length_a   1.000
_cell.length_b   1.000
_cell.length_c   1.000
_cell.angle_alpha   90.00
_cell.angle_beta   90.00
_cell.angle_gamma   90.00
#
_symmetry.space_group_name_H-M   'P 1'
#
loop_
_entity.id
_entity.type
_entity.pdbx_description
1 polymer ?
#
loop_
_entity_poly.entity_id
_entity_poly.type
_entity_poly.pdbx_seq_one_letter_code
_entity_poly.pdbx_strand_id
1 'polypeptide(L)'
;MSLYGTIPAIPLTDLLQLLAASDKTGCLQVVHEKRATNLFFQSGRVVACSADDPAKLLGQYLLYRGLITEDVLRAAMAQQESTGDSLRTILVATRRITSEELGRVVLEKAEETLHGLFDLEEATFSFRENLQPRLKDTVVSFDVADIVIRGIHRGGEWKRIRARLGGPGTILRHTGKDAPGSVLDDWPTRQAYRAVNGTRTVAEIVLHVHGIEFLVCRCLFHLLEDGLVERAGTRDVAGARAFSFGGSPPGPAPEAGECGEIGDDLERARLLLAEGDPEAAIEILGDAHRADPSDSAVRRLMDEAERMLVEQITSAGFAPDKVPVAVGEKADRPRGSLSPADDFLLNLSDGSWSVRALMWVSPMRAVEVLATLRGLVD
;
A
#
# COMPACT_ATOMS: atom_id res chain seq x y z
N MET A 1 -2.66 6.10 29.81
CA MET A 1 -2.39 7.44 29.24
C MET A 1 -2.51 7.36 27.73
N SER A 2 -3.24 8.23 27.07
CA SER A 2 -3.29 8.26 25.61
C SER A 2 -2.46 9.43 25.13
N LEU A 3 -1.46 9.18 24.30
CA LEU A 3 -0.65 10.20 23.63
C LEU A 3 -1.12 10.26 22.18
N TYR A 4 -1.39 11.46 21.66
CA TYR A 4 -1.79 11.67 20.26
C TYR A 4 -1.14 12.95 19.72
N GLY A 5 -0.99 13.02 18.42
CA GLY A 5 -0.38 14.15 17.76
C GLY A 5 -0.18 13.93 16.26
N THR A 6 0.57 14.84 15.66
CA THR A 6 0.88 14.82 14.23
C THR A 6 2.38 14.75 13.99
N ILE A 7 2.77 14.13 12.88
CA ILE A 7 4.08 14.27 12.27
C ILE A 7 3.92 15.38 11.21
N PRO A 8 4.71 16.46 11.18
CA PRO A 8 6.03 16.61 11.81
C PRO A 8 6.04 17.35 13.16
N ALA A 9 4.88 17.68 13.79
CA ALA A 9 4.88 18.41 15.07
C ALA A 9 5.70 17.69 16.15
N ILE A 10 5.62 16.35 16.18
CA ILE A 10 6.53 15.49 16.93
C ILE A 10 7.18 14.54 15.91
N PRO A 11 8.50 14.67 15.64
CA PRO A 11 9.20 13.76 14.75
C PRO A 11 9.03 12.31 15.19
N LEU A 12 8.85 11.39 14.22
CA LEU A 12 8.70 9.97 14.52
C LEU A 12 9.89 9.41 15.33
N THR A 13 11.10 9.91 15.04
CA THR A 13 12.32 9.56 15.77
C THR A 13 12.21 9.84 17.26
N ASP A 14 11.74 11.03 17.62
CA ASP A 14 11.62 11.49 19.00
C ASP A 14 10.51 10.73 19.72
N LEU A 15 9.39 10.48 19.02
CA LEU A 15 8.27 9.69 19.53
C LEU A 15 8.70 8.26 19.87
N LEU A 16 9.40 7.59 18.95
CA LEU A 16 9.90 6.22 19.16
C LEU A 16 10.91 6.17 20.31
N GLN A 17 11.84 7.12 20.38
CA GLN A 17 12.82 7.21 21.47
C GLN A 17 12.16 7.50 22.83
N LEU A 18 11.13 8.36 22.86
CA LEU A 18 10.36 8.63 24.08
C LEU A 18 9.69 7.37 24.61
N LEU A 19 9.04 6.59 23.73
CA LEU A 19 8.37 5.34 24.09
C LEU A 19 9.36 4.29 24.58
N ALA A 20 10.54 4.21 23.96
CA ALA A 20 11.62 3.31 24.36
C ALA A 20 12.22 3.72 25.70
N ALA A 21 12.62 4.98 25.88
CA ALA A 21 13.24 5.49 27.10
C ALA A 21 12.31 5.45 28.33
N SER A 22 10.99 5.44 28.08
CA SER A 22 9.98 5.34 29.15
C SER A 22 9.48 3.92 29.36
N ASP A 23 10.15 2.90 28.79
CA ASP A 23 9.80 1.47 28.89
C ASP A 23 8.30 1.19 28.61
N LYS A 24 7.72 1.93 27.65
CA LYS A 24 6.29 1.86 27.38
C LYS A 24 5.88 0.50 26.81
N THR A 25 4.71 0.04 27.24
CA THR A 25 4.02 -1.14 26.72
C THR A 25 2.65 -0.72 26.20
N GLY A 26 2.36 -1.06 24.94
CA GLY A 26 1.11 -0.66 24.27
C GLY A 26 1.24 -0.64 22.76
N CYS A 27 0.34 0.05 22.09
CA CYS A 27 0.30 0.17 20.63
C CYS A 27 0.42 1.64 20.18
N LEU A 28 1.43 1.91 19.37
CA LEU A 28 1.53 3.13 18.57
C LEU A 28 0.87 2.87 17.23
N GLN A 29 -0.21 3.59 16.95
CA GLN A 29 -0.84 3.63 15.64
C GLN A 29 -0.38 4.91 14.92
N VAL A 30 0.12 4.76 13.70
CA VAL A 30 0.45 5.86 12.79
C VAL A 30 -0.48 5.76 11.60
N VAL A 31 -1.17 6.85 11.28
CA VAL A 31 -2.13 6.92 10.18
C VAL A 31 -1.67 7.99 9.19
N HIS A 32 -1.52 7.57 7.95
CA HIS A 32 -1.23 8.43 6.82
C HIS A 32 -2.28 8.19 5.74
N GLU A 33 -2.94 9.25 5.28
CA GLU A 33 -4.12 9.16 4.41
C GLU A 33 -5.19 8.25 5.05
N LYS A 34 -5.55 7.14 4.40
CA LYS A 34 -6.53 6.15 4.89
C LYS A 34 -5.88 4.84 5.38
N ARG A 35 -4.56 4.83 5.60
CA ARG A 35 -3.77 3.63 5.91
C ARG A 35 -3.17 3.73 7.30
N ALA A 36 -3.42 2.72 8.13
CA ALA A 36 -2.88 2.64 9.48
C ALA A 36 -1.73 1.62 9.57
N THR A 37 -0.68 2.01 10.27
CA THR A 37 0.39 1.10 10.69
C THR A 37 0.41 1.06 12.22
N ASN A 38 0.35 -0.12 12.78
CA ASN A 38 0.37 -0.34 14.21
C ASN A 38 1.71 -0.95 14.63
N LEU A 39 2.35 -0.36 15.64
CA LEU A 39 3.58 -0.84 16.27
C LEU A 39 3.26 -1.20 17.71
N PHE A 40 3.48 -2.44 18.08
CA PHE A 40 3.26 -2.91 19.44
C PHE A 40 4.56 -2.90 20.20
N PHE A 41 4.55 -2.20 21.34
CA PHE A 41 5.67 -2.06 22.25
C PHE A 41 5.50 -2.96 23.45
N GLN A 42 6.61 -3.55 23.92
CA GLN A 42 6.72 -4.22 25.20
C GLN A 42 8.03 -3.79 25.85
N SER A 43 7.93 -3.14 27.00
CA SER A 43 9.09 -2.61 27.73
C SER A 43 10.05 -1.84 26.82
N GLY A 44 9.51 -0.87 26.06
CA GLY A 44 10.29 -0.02 25.18
C GLY A 44 10.77 -0.64 23.85
N ARG A 45 10.56 -1.93 23.61
CA ARG A 45 10.96 -2.62 22.36
C ARG A 45 9.76 -2.85 21.45
N VAL A 46 9.96 -2.80 20.15
CA VAL A 46 8.91 -3.16 19.18
C VAL A 46 8.85 -4.69 19.04
N VAL A 47 7.71 -5.27 19.44
CA VAL A 47 7.51 -6.74 19.49
C VAL A 47 6.55 -7.24 18.40
N ALA A 48 5.76 -6.38 17.81
CA ALA A 48 4.93 -6.73 16.67
C ALA A 48 4.61 -5.50 15.83
N CYS A 49 4.28 -5.71 14.57
CA CYS A 49 3.75 -4.67 13.69
C CYS A 49 2.66 -5.22 12.77
N SER A 50 1.75 -4.35 12.37
CA SER A 50 0.78 -4.62 11.31
C SER A 50 0.55 -3.35 10.48
N ALA A 51 0.21 -3.53 9.22
CA ALA A 51 -0.17 -2.46 8.31
C ALA A 51 -1.40 -2.92 7.52
N ASP A 52 -2.31 -2.01 7.25
CA ASP A 52 -3.50 -2.24 6.42
C ASP A 52 -3.27 -1.85 4.95
N ASP A 53 -2.06 -1.42 4.60
CA ASP A 53 -1.65 -1.15 3.23
C ASP A 53 -1.62 -2.45 2.40
N PRO A 54 -2.45 -2.58 1.34
CA PRO A 54 -2.50 -3.78 0.51
C PRO A 54 -1.15 -4.18 -0.09
N ALA A 55 -0.35 -3.21 -0.55
CA ALA A 55 0.98 -3.46 -1.10
C ALA A 55 1.96 -4.04 -0.08
N LYS A 56 1.70 -3.86 1.21
CA LYS A 56 2.49 -4.39 2.33
C LYS A 56 1.94 -5.72 2.89
N LEU A 57 0.92 -6.31 2.28
CA LEU A 57 0.44 -7.64 2.68
C LEU A 57 1.48 -8.72 2.37
N LEU A 58 1.45 -9.79 3.15
CA LEU A 58 2.41 -10.89 2.99
C LEU A 58 2.38 -11.50 1.58
N GLY A 59 1.20 -11.69 1.00
CA GLY A 59 1.04 -12.25 -0.34
C GLY A 59 1.74 -11.40 -1.40
N GLN A 60 1.54 -10.09 -1.38
CA GLN A 60 2.19 -9.16 -2.31
C GLN A 60 3.71 -9.17 -2.15
N TYR A 61 4.19 -9.18 -0.92
CA TYR A 61 5.63 -9.24 -0.66
C TYR A 61 6.27 -10.53 -1.17
N LEU A 62 5.56 -11.67 -1.05
CA LEU A 62 6.01 -12.96 -1.60
C LEU A 62 6.05 -12.96 -3.14
N LEU A 63 5.06 -12.33 -3.80
CA LEU A 63 5.05 -12.11 -5.25
C LEU A 63 6.24 -11.25 -5.68
N TYR A 64 6.44 -10.11 -5.02
CA TYR A 64 7.56 -9.21 -5.29
C TYR A 64 8.92 -9.90 -5.15
N ARG A 65 9.08 -10.79 -4.16
CA ARG A 65 10.30 -11.58 -3.97
C ARG A 65 10.42 -12.76 -4.92
N GLY A 66 9.40 -13.06 -5.72
CA GLY A 66 9.37 -14.19 -6.65
C GLY A 66 9.32 -15.55 -5.98
N LEU A 67 8.89 -15.61 -4.71
CA LEU A 67 8.80 -16.85 -3.94
C LEU A 67 7.53 -17.63 -4.24
N ILE A 68 6.50 -16.93 -4.71
CA ILE A 68 5.26 -17.52 -5.21
C ILE A 68 4.84 -16.80 -6.51
N THR A 69 3.96 -17.43 -7.28
CA THR A 69 3.30 -16.83 -8.44
C THR A 69 1.89 -16.36 -8.07
N GLU A 70 1.28 -15.54 -8.93
CA GLU A 70 -0.10 -15.08 -8.76
C GLU A 70 -1.07 -16.26 -8.65
N ASP A 71 -0.89 -17.33 -9.46
CA ASP A 71 -1.70 -18.54 -9.37
C ASP A 71 -1.60 -19.25 -8.03
N VAL A 72 -0.38 -19.29 -7.45
CA VAL A 72 -0.16 -19.88 -6.12
C VAL A 72 -0.83 -19.03 -5.05
N LEU A 73 -0.72 -17.71 -5.13
CA LEU A 73 -1.41 -16.82 -4.21
C LEU A 73 -2.93 -16.98 -4.30
N ARG A 74 -3.48 -16.98 -5.51
CA ARG A 74 -4.91 -17.18 -5.77
C ARG A 74 -5.42 -18.49 -5.17
N ALA A 75 -4.72 -19.60 -5.43
CA ALA A 75 -5.09 -20.91 -4.90
C ALA A 75 -5.05 -20.94 -3.36
N ALA A 76 -4.02 -20.32 -2.75
CA ALA A 76 -3.89 -20.25 -1.31
C ALA A 76 -4.97 -19.35 -0.66
N MET A 77 -5.36 -18.24 -1.30
CA MET A 77 -6.44 -17.38 -0.82
C MET A 77 -7.81 -18.09 -0.92
N ALA A 78 -8.07 -18.82 -2.00
CA ALA A 78 -9.28 -19.64 -2.13
C ALA A 78 -9.35 -20.73 -1.04
N GLN A 79 -8.21 -21.36 -0.73
CA GLN A 79 -8.14 -22.33 0.36
C GLN A 79 -8.36 -21.65 1.72
N GLN A 80 -7.77 -20.47 1.95
CA GLN A 80 -7.99 -19.69 3.19
C GLN A 80 -9.47 -19.37 3.41
N GLU A 81 -10.19 -18.98 2.37
CA GLU A 81 -11.64 -18.74 2.46
C GLU A 81 -12.42 -20.01 2.86
N SER A 82 -12.03 -21.17 2.33
CA SER A 82 -12.73 -22.42 2.60
C SER A 82 -12.40 -23.07 3.93
N THR A 83 -11.15 -22.96 4.41
CA THR A 83 -10.68 -23.64 5.63
C THR A 83 -10.58 -22.72 6.84
N GLY A 84 -10.44 -21.39 6.63
CA GLY A 84 -10.14 -20.42 7.68
C GLY A 84 -8.67 -20.41 8.14
N ASP A 85 -7.81 -21.24 7.53
CA ASP A 85 -6.39 -21.30 7.84
C ASP A 85 -5.68 -20.01 7.41
N SER A 86 -4.56 -19.69 8.05
CA SER A 86 -3.77 -18.53 7.65
C SER A 86 -3.02 -18.80 6.33
N LEU A 87 -2.78 -17.74 5.51
CA LEU A 87 -1.96 -17.84 4.30
C LEU A 87 -0.59 -18.49 4.59
N ARG A 88 0.03 -18.18 5.73
CA ARG A 88 1.29 -18.80 6.18
C ARG A 88 1.17 -20.31 6.32
N THR A 89 0.15 -20.77 7.02
CA THR A 89 -0.11 -22.20 7.25
C THR A 89 -0.30 -22.92 5.93
N ILE A 90 -1.11 -22.37 5.03
CA ILE A 90 -1.41 -22.95 3.72
C ILE A 90 -0.16 -23.09 2.86
N LEU A 91 0.63 -22.00 2.74
CA LEU A 91 1.83 -21.99 1.89
C LEU A 91 2.89 -23.01 2.37
N VAL A 92 3.06 -23.15 3.68
CA VAL A 92 3.99 -24.15 4.27
C VAL A 92 3.43 -25.57 4.12
N ALA A 93 2.15 -25.80 4.42
CA ALA A 93 1.52 -27.10 4.31
C ALA A 93 1.51 -27.61 2.86
N THR A 94 1.31 -26.74 1.89
CA THR A 94 1.37 -27.06 0.45
C THR A 94 2.80 -27.11 -0.11
N ARG A 95 3.82 -26.94 0.75
CA ARG A 95 5.25 -26.96 0.39
C ARG A 95 5.62 -25.97 -0.70
N ARG A 96 4.91 -24.83 -0.77
CA ARG A 96 5.23 -23.75 -1.71
C ARG A 96 6.38 -22.88 -1.22
N ILE A 97 6.55 -22.79 0.10
CA ILE A 97 7.63 -22.10 0.77
C ILE A 97 8.01 -22.88 2.05
N THR A 98 9.27 -22.87 2.41
CA THR A 98 9.70 -23.47 3.68
C THR A 98 9.41 -22.53 4.87
N SER A 99 9.27 -23.10 6.08
CA SER A 99 9.06 -22.27 7.29
C SER A 99 10.22 -21.31 7.55
N GLU A 100 11.44 -21.69 7.20
CA GLU A 100 12.63 -20.84 7.35
C GLU A 100 12.61 -19.65 6.38
N GLU A 101 12.34 -19.92 5.10
CA GLU A 101 12.20 -18.85 4.09
C GLU A 101 11.08 -17.89 4.44
N LEU A 102 9.92 -18.44 4.84
CA LEU A 102 8.78 -17.63 5.28
C LEU A 102 9.14 -16.77 6.49
N GLY A 103 9.86 -17.32 7.47
CA GLY A 103 10.34 -16.57 8.64
C GLY A 103 11.21 -15.38 8.25
N ARG A 104 12.17 -15.59 7.33
CA ARG A 104 13.02 -14.49 6.80
C ARG A 104 12.19 -13.41 6.10
N VAL A 105 11.29 -13.81 5.23
CA VAL A 105 10.43 -12.88 4.49
C VAL A 105 9.52 -12.07 5.41
N VAL A 106 8.97 -12.70 6.44
CA VAL A 106 8.14 -12.03 7.43
C VAL A 106 8.93 -10.98 8.20
N LEU A 107 10.18 -11.29 8.56
CA LEU A 107 11.07 -10.34 9.22
C LEU A 107 11.44 -9.16 8.31
N GLU A 108 11.87 -9.44 7.07
CA GLU A 108 12.17 -8.41 6.07
C GLU A 108 10.96 -7.49 5.81
N LYS A 109 9.77 -8.09 5.67
CA LYS A 109 8.51 -7.34 5.51
C LYS A 109 8.22 -6.44 6.71
N ALA A 110 8.47 -6.94 7.93
CA ALA A 110 8.28 -6.14 9.14
C ALA A 110 9.26 -4.96 9.18
N GLU A 111 10.54 -5.18 8.85
CA GLU A 111 11.53 -4.11 8.73
C GLU A 111 11.10 -3.06 7.70
N GLU A 112 10.64 -3.48 6.51
CA GLU A 112 10.14 -2.56 5.49
C GLU A 112 8.91 -1.77 5.96
N THR A 113 8.02 -2.40 6.70
CA THR A 113 6.85 -1.72 7.29
C THR A 113 7.26 -0.63 8.27
N LEU A 114 8.23 -0.93 9.13
CA LEU A 114 8.77 0.01 10.11
C LEU A 114 9.52 1.18 9.45
N HIS A 115 10.43 0.85 8.55
CA HIS A 115 11.25 1.87 7.89
C HIS A 115 10.41 2.77 6.97
N GLY A 116 9.33 2.25 6.38
CA GLY A 116 8.41 3.03 5.56
C GLY A 116 7.69 4.14 6.32
N LEU A 117 7.65 4.11 7.65
CA LEU A 117 7.11 5.20 8.44
C LEU A 117 8.00 6.45 8.42
N PHE A 118 9.29 6.29 8.16
CA PHE A 118 10.23 7.43 8.04
C PHE A 118 10.16 8.12 6.68
N ASP A 119 9.43 7.54 5.73
CA ASP A 119 9.17 8.15 4.43
C ASP A 119 7.98 9.13 4.48
N LEU A 120 7.19 9.11 5.58
CA LEU A 120 6.00 9.93 5.75
C LEU A 120 6.39 11.36 6.14
N GLU A 121 5.91 12.34 5.37
CA GLU A 121 6.09 13.77 5.66
C GLU A 121 5.00 14.28 6.60
N GLU A 122 3.76 13.76 6.43
CA GLU A 122 2.60 14.09 7.26
C GLU A 122 1.89 12.81 7.68
N ALA A 123 1.63 12.68 8.95
CA ALA A 123 0.83 11.58 9.51
C ALA A 123 0.27 11.99 10.87
N THR A 124 -0.75 11.30 11.31
CA THR A 124 -1.24 11.40 12.66
C THR A 124 -0.84 10.17 13.45
N PHE A 125 -0.64 10.31 14.74
CA PHE A 125 -0.34 9.16 15.58
C PHE A 125 -1.17 9.16 16.86
N SER A 126 -1.42 7.96 17.38
CA SER A 126 -1.99 7.76 18.71
C SER A 126 -1.30 6.58 19.40
N PHE A 127 -0.94 6.75 20.67
CA PHE A 127 -0.40 5.65 21.49
C PHE A 127 -1.43 5.27 22.56
N ARG A 128 -1.72 3.97 22.63
CA ARG A 128 -2.61 3.37 23.63
C ARG A 128 -1.84 2.37 24.49
N GLU A 129 -1.74 2.68 25.79
CA GLU A 129 -1.09 1.78 26.76
C GLU A 129 -1.84 0.46 26.88
N ASN A 130 -1.10 -0.61 27.17
CA ASN A 130 -1.58 -1.96 27.47
C ASN A 130 -2.39 -2.64 26.34
N LEU A 131 -2.36 -2.10 25.11
CA LEU A 131 -2.95 -2.78 23.97
C LEU A 131 -1.99 -3.85 23.45
N GLN A 132 -2.45 -5.11 23.46
CA GLN A 132 -1.67 -6.27 23.03
C GLN A 132 -1.83 -6.52 21.52
N PRO A 133 -0.79 -7.10 20.86
CA PRO A 133 -0.90 -7.52 19.46
C PRO A 133 -1.93 -8.64 19.30
N ARG A 134 -2.59 -8.67 18.14
CA ARG A 134 -3.50 -9.75 17.77
C ARG A 134 -2.71 -10.90 17.16
N LEU A 135 -3.30 -12.11 17.14
CA LEU A 135 -2.67 -13.31 16.53
C LEU A 135 -2.25 -13.12 15.06
N LYS A 136 -2.91 -12.20 14.33
CA LYS A 136 -2.58 -11.89 12.94
C LYS A 136 -1.41 -10.93 12.77
N ASP A 137 -0.99 -10.26 13.83
CA ASP A 137 0.10 -9.30 13.77
C ASP A 137 1.44 -10.02 13.57
N THR A 138 2.35 -9.39 12.85
CA THR A 138 3.68 -9.96 12.64
C THR A 138 4.52 -9.81 13.89
N VAL A 139 4.83 -10.94 14.54
CA VAL A 139 5.69 -10.97 15.72
C VAL A 139 7.14 -10.77 15.31
N VAL A 140 7.81 -9.82 15.94
CA VAL A 140 9.19 -9.39 15.68
C VAL A 140 9.87 -9.05 17.02
N SER A 141 11.13 -8.69 17.00
CA SER A 141 11.81 -8.10 18.16
C SER A 141 12.88 -7.14 17.67
N PHE A 142 12.52 -5.86 17.63
CA PHE A 142 13.43 -4.82 17.19
C PHE A 142 13.78 -3.85 18.32
N ASP A 143 15.04 -3.45 18.33
CA ASP A 143 15.50 -2.32 19.12
C ASP A 143 15.10 -1.02 18.45
N VAL A 144 14.59 -0.07 19.24
CA VAL A 144 14.15 1.23 18.69
C VAL A 144 15.32 2.04 18.12
N ALA A 145 16.51 1.94 18.74
CA ALA A 145 17.68 2.67 18.23
C ALA A 145 18.06 2.17 16.82
N ASP A 146 18.01 0.86 16.58
CA ASP A 146 18.29 0.28 15.26
C ASP A 146 17.24 0.72 14.24
N ILE A 147 15.96 0.74 14.62
CA ILE A 147 14.87 1.22 13.75
C ILE A 147 15.12 2.68 13.34
N VAL A 148 15.44 3.54 14.32
CA VAL A 148 15.66 4.97 14.09
C VAL A 148 16.86 5.21 13.16
N ILE A 149 18.00 4.57 13.43
CA ILE A 149 19.21 4.71 12.62
C ILE A 149 18.93 4.32 11.16
N ARG A 150 18.35 3.14 10.94
CA ARG A 150 18.03 2.64 9.60
C ARG A 150 16.96 3.49 8.91
N GLY A 151 15.97 3.97 9.65
CA GLY A 151 14.93 4.85 9.14
C GLY A 151 15.48 6.19 8.65
N ILE A 152 16.39 6.82 9.40
CA ILE A 152 17.06 8.07 8.98
C ILE A 152 17.87 7.85 7.69
N HIS A 153 18.64 6.75 7.63
CA HIS A 153 19.38 6.39 6.41
C HIS A 153 18.48 6.22 5.21
N ARG A 154 17.35 5.53 5.39
CA ARG A 154 16.36 5.32 4.34
C ARG A 154 15.78 6.65 3.83
N GLY A 155 15.40 7.57 4.72
CA GLY A 155 14.89 8.88 4.31
C GLY A 155 15.91 9.67 3.47
N GLY A 156 17.19 9.60 3.81
CA GLY A 156 18.28 10.17 3.01
C GLY A 156 18.43 9.51 1.64
N GLU A 157 18.33 8.19 1.57
CA GLU A 157 18.36 7.43 0.32
C GLU A 157 17.15 7.76 -0.55
N TRP A 158 15.94 7.84 0.04
CA TRP A 158 14.71 8.16 -0.66
C TRP A 158 14.76 9.54 -1.34
N LYS A 159 15.30 10.54 -0.67
CA LYS A 159 15.52 11.87 -1.27
C LYS A 159 16.40 11.81 -2.50
N ARG A 160 17.49 11.03 -2.48
CA ARG A 160 18.38 10.84 -3.63
C ARG A 160 17.69 10.11 -4.77
N ILE A 161 16.95 9.04 -4.47
CA ILE A 161 16.19 8.28 -5.45
C ILE A 161 15.18 9.20 -6.17
N ARG A 162 14.38 9.97 -5.43
CA ARG A 162 13.39 10.90 -6.01
C ARG A 162 14.04 11.98 -6.87
N ALA A 163 15.12 12.57 -6.40
CA ALA A 163 15.84 13.61 -7.16
C ALA A 163 16.33 13.10 -8.52
N ARG A 164 16.77 11.84 -8.58
CA ARG A 164 17.35 11.24 -9.79
C ARG A 164 16.30 10.60 -10.69
N LEU A 165 15.37 9.83 -10.09
CA LEU A 165 14.34 9.10 -10.82
C LEU A 165 13.23 10.02 -11.32
N GLY A 166 12.86 11.04 -10.54
CA GLY A 166 11.73 11.93 -10.77
C GLY A 166 10.47 11.46 -10.05
N GLY A 167 9.31 11.86 -10.56
CA GLY A 167 8.01 11.54 -9.97
C GLY A 167 7.40 10.23 -10.49
N PRO A 168 6.19 9.87 -10.00
CA PRO A 168 5.46 8.65 -10.36
C PRO A 168 5.17 8.55 -11.86
N GLY A 169 4.98 9.70 -12.53
CA GLY A 169 4.72 9.77 -13.97
C GLY A 169 5.97 9.66 -14.85
N THR A 170 7.17 9.49 -14.27
CA THR A 170 8.39 9.34 -15.07
C THR A 170 8.34 8.05 -15.88
N ILE A 171 8.65 8.14 -17.17
CA ILE A 171 8.77 7.00 -18.09
C ILE A 171 10.24 6.70 -18.27
N LEU A 172 10.59 5.41 -18.14
CA LEU A 172 11.95 4.90 -18.36
C LEU A 172 11.99 4.04 -19.61
N ARG A 173 13.15 4.04 -20.30
CA ARG A 173 13.41 3.14 -21.41
C ARG A 173 14.81 2.51 -21.27
N HIS A 174 15.02 1.37 -21.90
CA HIS A 174 16.32 0.75 -22.00
C HIS A 174 17.27 1.59 -22.88
N THR A 175 18.53 1.66 -22.48
CA THR A 175 19.59 2.35 -23.26
C THR A 175 20.15 1.49 -24.38
N GLY A 176 19.83 0.17 -24.39
CA GLY A 176 20.42 -0.81 -25.29
C GLY A 176 21.75 -1.39 -24.80
N LYS A 177 22.23 -0.97 -23.64
CA LYS A 177 23.41 -1.55 -22.99
C LYS A 177 23.03 -2.93 -22.40
N ASP A 178 23.89 -3.92 -22.59
CA ASP A 178 23.69 -5.25 -22.03
C ASP A 178 23.68 -5.20 -20.49
N ALA A 179 22.67 -5.81 -19.89
CA ALA A 179 22.56 -5.91 -18.44
C ALA A 179 23.54 -6.99 -17.93
N PRO A 180 24.42 -6.66 -16.95
CA PRO A 180 25.32 -7.63 -16.33
C PRO A 180 24.52 -8.76 -15.66
N GLY A 181 25.12 -9.96 -15.57
CA GLY A 181 24.52 -11.12 -14.89
C GLY A 181 24.10 -10.78 -13.45
N SER A 182 24.93 -10.02 -12.72
CA SER A 182 24.64 -9.57 -11.35
C SER A 182 23.32 -8.80 -11.19
N VAL A 183 22.90 -8.05 -12.21
CA VAL A 183 21.59 -7.35 -12.24
C VAL A 183 20.47 -8.35 -12.51
N LEU A 184 20.72 -9.36 -13.34
CA LEU A 184 19.71 -10.35 -13.71
C LEU A 184 19.58 -11.48 -12.67
N ASP A 185 20.55 -11.66 -11.78
CA ASP A 185 20.51 -12.65 -10.70
C ASP A 185 19.61 -12.21 -9.54
N ASP A 186 19.56 -10.89 -9.25
CA ASP A 186 18.64 -10.37 -8.24
C ASP A 186 17.21 -10.31 -8.80
N TRP A 187 16.31 -11.12 -8.23
CA TRP A 187 14.94 -11.23 -8.73
C TRP A 187 14.18 -9.90 -8.78
N PRO A 188 14.11 -9.08 -7.71
CA PRO A 188 13.41 -7.80 -7.75
C PRO A 188 13.96 -6.86 -8.82
N THR A 189 15.28 -6.72 -8.91
CA THR A 189 15.92 -5.86 -9.91
C THR A 189 15.65 -6.35 -11.33
N ARG A 190 15.71 -7.68 -11.56
CA ARG A 190 15.35 -8.28 -12.85
C ARG A 190 13.91 -8.00 -13.24
N GLN A 191 12.95 -8.08 -12.30
CA GLN A 191 11.54 -7.78 -12.58
C GLN A 191 11.36 -6.29 -12.89
N ALA A 192 11.97 -5.40 -12.10
CA ALA A 192 11.95 -3.96 -12.36
C ALA A 192 12.55 -3.63 -13.74
N TYR A 193 13.70 -4.23 -14.08
CA TYR A 193 14.33 -4.07 -15.40
C TYR A 193 13.41 -4.52 -16.54
N ARG A 194 12.81 -5.72 -16.44
CA ARG A 194 11.88 -6.24 -17.46
C ARG A 194 10.59 -5.43 -17.59
N ALA A 195 10.14 -4.81 -16.52
CA ALA A 195 8.94 -3.98 -16.53
C ALA A 195 9.14 -2.64 -17.25
N VAL A 196 10.39 -2.17 -17.38
CA VAL A 196 10.73 -1.00 -18.18
C VAL A 196 10.54 -1.32 -19.66
N ASN A 197 9.67 -0.59 -20.35
CA ASN A 197 9.32 -0.84 -21.75
C ASN A 197 9.27 0.43 -22.63
N GLY A 198 9.68 1.58 -22.08
CA GLY A 198 9.64 2.86 -22.80
C GLY A 198 8.28 3.56 -22.80
N THR A 199 7.25 2.94 -22.21
CA THR A 199 5.89 3.50 -22.16
C THR A 199 5.30 3.50 -20.75
N ARG A 200 5.68 2.57 -19.90
CA ARG A 200 5.23 2.50 -18.51
C ARG A 200 5.85 3.60 -17.68
N THR A 201 5.03 4.24 -16.86
CA THR A 201 5.47 5.15 -15.81
C THR A 201 6.04 4.35 -14.62
N VAL A 202 6.79 5.03 -13.76
CA VAL A 202 7.32 4.43 -12.51
C VAL A 202 6.18 3.85 -11.66
N ALA A 203 5.04 4.57 -11.55
CA ALA A 203 3.88 4.07 -10.82
C ALA A 203 3.32 2.77 -11.41
N GLU A 204 3.22 2.66 -12.72
CA GLU A 204 2.78 1.44 -13.41
C GLU A 204 3.78 0.29 -13.23
N ILE A 205 5.07 0.59 -13.21
CA ILE A 205 6.10 -0.43 -12.94
C ILE A 205 5.94 -0.96 -11.51
N VAL A 206 5.76 -0.08 -10.51
CA VAL A 206 5.56 -0.49 -9.10
C VAL A 206 4.38 -1.45 -8.96
N LEU A 207 3.23 -1.12 -9.59
CA LEU A 207 2.06 -2.02 -9.60
C LEU A 207 2.36 -3.34 -10.29
N HIS A 208 2.94 -3.27 -11.49
CA HIS A 208 3.19 -4.44 -12.33
C HIS A 208 4.10 -5.48 -11.68
N VAL A 209 5.05 -5.04 -10.85
CA VAL A 209 5.97 -5.95 -10.13
C VAL A 209 5.47 -6.28 -8.71
N HIS A 210 4.25 -5.89 -8.32
CA HIS A 210 3.67 -6.09 -6.99
C HIS A 210 4.55 -5.53 -5.85
N GLY A 211 5.39 -4.54 -6.16
CA GLY A 211 6.45 -4.11 -5.26
C GLY A 211 6.03 -3.00 -4.29
N ILE A 212 6.77 -2.91 -3.19
CA ILE A 212 6.74 -1.72 -2.34
C ILE A 212 7.48 -0.61 -3.09
N GLU A 213 6.86 0.55 -3.16
CA GLU A 213 7.33 1.69 -3.95
C GLU A 213 8.82 2.00 -3.75
N PHE A 214 9.25 2.15 -2.49
CA PHE A 214 10.65 2.43 -2.19
C PHE A 214 11.60 1.37 -2.77
N LEU A 215 11.28 0.08 -2.60
CA LEU A 215 12.13 -1.01 -3.05
C LEU A 215 12.24 -1.06 -4.58
N VAL A 216 11.13 -0.85 -5.28
CA VAL A 216 11.12 -0.82 -6.74
C VAL A 216 11.85 0.42 -7.26
N CYS A 217 11.58 1.60 -6.69
CA CYS A 217 12.27 2.84 -7.06
C CYS A 217 13.78 2.76 -6.79
N ARG A 218 14.21 2.05 -5.74
CA ARG A 218 15.63 1.78 -5.47
C ARG A 218 16.26 0.91 -6.57
N CYS A 219 15.56 -0.16 -6.99
CA CYS A 219 16.03 -0.96 -8.13
C CYS A 219 16.15 -0.12 -9.41
N LEU A 220 15.12 0.68 -9.74
CA LEU A 220 15.12 1.56 -10.91
C LEU A 220 16.21 2.63 -10.83
N PHE A 221 16.46 3.17 -9.64
CA PHE A 221 17.55 4.12 -9.40
C PHE A 221 18.93 3.51 -9.72
N HIS A 222 19.20 2.29 -9.21
CA HIS A 222 20.46 1.61 -9.53
C HIS A 222 20.60 1.31 -11.02
N LEU A 223 19.52 0.83 -11.67
CA LEU A 223 19.52 0.61 -13.13
C LEU A 223 19.81 1.90 -13.93
N LEU A 224 19.36 3.05 -13.42
CA LEU A 224 19.59 4.36 -14.02
C LEU A 224 21.03 4.86 -13.78
N GLU A 225 21.59 4.62 -12.58
CA GLU A 225 23.00 4.94 -12.27
C GLU A 225 23.96 4.07 -13.08
N ASP A 226 23.64 2.79 -13.29
CA ASP A 226 24.42 1.87 -14.12
C ASP A 226 24.31 2.16 -15.63
N GLY A 227 23.40 3.09 -15.99
CA GLY A 227 23.14 3.48 -17.37
C GLY A 227 22.49 2.37 -18.20
N LEU A 228 21.76 1.45 -17.56
CA LEU A 228 20.97 0.38 -18.23
C LEU A 228 19.62 0.89 -18.69
N VAL A 229 19.09 1.87 -17.96
CA VAL A 229 17.87 2.59 -18.31
C VAL A 229 18.11 4.09 -18.29
N GLU A 230 17.25 4.83 -18.99
CA GLU A 230 17.30 6.30 -19.02
C GLU A 230 15.86 6.87 -18.97
N ARG A 231 15.74 8.14 -18.60
CA ARG A 231 14.44 8.84 -18.61
C ARG A 231 14.03 9.15 -20.04
N ALA A 232 12.87 8.65 -20.46
CA ALA A 232 12.31 8.87 -21.79
C ALA A 232 11.32 10.04 -21.86
N GLY A 233 10.68 10.36 -20.71
CA GLY A 233 9.69 11.42 -20.63
C GLY A 233 8.92 11.37 -19.30
N THR A 234 7.84 12.12 -19.24
CA THR A 234 6.89 12.12 -18.14
C THR A 234 5.48 12.09 -18.69
N ARG A 235 4.56 11.43 -17.98
CA ARG A 235 3.14 11.43 -18.25
C ARG A 235 2.41 11.87 -16.98
N ASP A 236 1.37 12.68 -17.14
CA ASP A 236 0.50 12.97 -16.01
C ASP A 236 -0.22 11.69 -15.58
N VAL A 237 -0.16 11.39 -14.31
CA VAL A 237 -0.74 10.18 -13.73
C VAL A 237 -1.97 10.60 -12.97
N ALA A 238 -3.12 10.69 -13.67
CA ALA A 238 -4.39 10.95 -13.05
C ALA A 238 -4.67 9.88 -11.99
N GLY A 239 -4.97 10.30 -10.76
CA GLY A 239 -5.23 9.36 -9.65
C GLY A 239 -3.99 8.80 -8.95
N ALA A 240 -2.76 9.29 -9.24
CA ALA A 240 -1.53 8.91 -8.52
C ALA A 240 -1.54 9.20 -7.01
N ARG A 241 -2.63 9.76 -6.48
CA ARG A 241 -2.86 9.93 -5.04
C ARG A 241 -2.91 8.62 -4.24
N ALA A 242 -3.05 7.47 -4.91
CA ALA A 242 -2.98 6.15 -4.26
C ALA A 242 -1.54 5.69 -3.99
N PHE A 243 -0.55 6.32 -4.61
CA PHE A 243 0.87 6.06 -4.37
C PHE A 243 1.42 7.20 -3.52
N SER A 244 1.94 6.86 -2.35
CA SER A 244 2.63 7.80 -1.45
C SER A 244 3.97 8.25 -2.05
N PHE A 245 3.94 8.90 -3.20
CA PHE A 245 5.01 9.83 -3.52
C PHE A 245 4.83 11.01 -2.57
N GLY A 246 5.50 10.98 -1.44
CA GLY A 246 5.50 12.06 -0.48
C GLY A 246 5.73 13.41 -1.16
N GLY A 247 4.80 14.34 -0.91
CA GLY A 247 4.95 15.74 -1.27
C GLY A 247 4.60 16.07 -2.71
N SER A 248 3.29 16.15 -3.03
CA SER A 248 2.89 17.34 -3.78
C SER A 248 3.20 18.54 -2.88
N PRO A 249 3.76 19.65 -3.41
CA PRO A 249 3.83 20.87 -2.61
C PRO A 249 2.41 21.13 -2.08
N PRO A 250 2.24 21.55 -0.82
CA PRO A 250 0.93 21.85 -0.29
C PRO A 250 0.29 22.82 -1.29
N GLY A 251 -0.81 22.41 -1.91
CA GLY A 251 -1.71 23.34 -2.52
C GLY A 251 -2.01 24.36 -1.43
N PRO A 252 -2.27 25.65 -1.75
CA PRO A 252 -2.56 26.65 -0.73
C PRO A 252 -3.53 26.01 0.24
N ALA A 253 -3.16 26.03 1.54
CA ALA A 253 -4.01 25.48 2.59
C ALA A 253 -5.43 25.99 2.28
N PRO A 254 -6.47 25.16 2.25
CA PRO A 254 -7.80 25.66 2.15
C PRO A 254 -7.90 26.70 3.26
N GLU A 255 -8.19 27.95 2.88
CA GLU A 255 -8.46 29.00 3.86
C GLU A 255 -9.42 28.38 4.86
N ALA A 256 -9.15 28.57 6.14
CA ALA A 256 -9.92 28.03 7.24
C ALA A 256 -11.42 28.36 7.06
N GLY A 257 -12.06 27.60 6.18
CA GLY A 257 -13.48 27.51 6.01
C GLY A 257 -13.93 26.49 7.04
N GLU A 258 -14.59 26.99 8.05
CA GLU A 258 -15.44 26.36 9.04
C GLU A 258 -15.27 24.83 9.09
N CYS A 259 -14.36 24.38 9.97
CA CYS A 259 -14.28 22.98 10.38
C CYS A 259 -15.65 22.67 10.99
N GLY A 260 -16.53 22.03 10.22
CA GLY A 260 -17.78 21.49 10.73
C GLY A 260 -17.43 20.63 11.95
N GLU A 261 -18.16 20.74 13.03
CA GLU A 261 -17.90 19.90 14.20
C GLU A 261 -17.96 18.44 13.73
N ILE A 262 -16.98 17.61 14.10
CA ILE A 262 -16.88 16.17 13.72
C ILE A 262 -18.22 15.47 13.93
N GLY A 263 -19.03 15.93 14.89
CA GLY A 263 -20.41 15.50 15.14
C GLY A 263 -21.33 15.69 13.94
N ASP A 264 -21.25 16.81 13.25
CA ASP A 264 -22.10 17.13 12.09
C ASP A 264 -21.69 16.28 10.88
N ASP A 265 -20.38 16.05 10.69
CA ASP A 265 -19.88 15.19 9.61
C ASP A 265 -20.29 13.72 9.82
N LEU A 266 -20.29 13.23 11.06
CA LEU A 266 -20.77 11.90 11.42
C LEU A 266 -22.29 11.74 11.18
N GLU A 267 -23.11 12.75 11.53
CA GLU A 267 -24.54 12.71 11.25
C GLU A 267 -24.83 12.76 9.76
N ARG A 268 -24.12 13.62 9.03
CA ARG A 268 -24.25 13.74 7.57
C ARG A 268 -23.83 12.46 6.86
N ALA A 269 -22.75 11.82 7.29
CA ALA A 269 -22.31 10.54 6.75
C ALA A 269 -23.37 9.43 7.02
N ARG A 270 -23.98 9.40 8.22
CA ARG A 270 -25.07 8.46 8.54
C ARG A 270 -26.30 8.66 7.65
N LEU A 271 -26.68 9.89 7.38
CA LEU A 271 -27.78 10.20 6.46
C LEU A 271 -27.48 9.70 5.06
N LEU A 272 -26.29 9.97 4.53
CA LEU A 272 -25.86 9.49 3.22
C LEU A 272 -25.88 7.96 3.12
N LEU A 273 -25.41 7.26 4.17
CA LEU A 273 -25.49 5.80 4.22
C LEU A 273 -26.93 5.31 4.24
N ALA A 274 -27.82 5.99 4.97
CA ALA A 274 -29.24 5.66 5.00
C ALA A 274 -29.95 5.94 3.65
N GLU A 275 -29.50 6.94 2.90
CA GLU A 275 -29.94 7.26 1.55
C GLU A 275 -29.36 6.30 0.49
N GLY A 276 -28.39 5.47 0.87
CA GLY A 276 -27.75 4.50 -0.02
C GLY A 276 -26.64 5.11 -0.88
N ASP A 277 -26.02 6.20 -0.44
CA ASP A 277 -24.86 6.83 -1.07
C ASP A 277 -23.58 6.65 -0.23
N PRO A 278 -22.95 5.47 -0.28
CA PRO A 278 -21.74 5.20 0.47
C PRO A 278 -20.52 5.94 -0.09
N GLU A 279 -20.52 6.36 -1.38
CA GLU A 279 -19.40 7.10 -1.97
C GLU A 279 -19.27 8.49 -1.35
N ALA A 280 -20.35 9.25 -1.30
CA ALA A 280 -20.39 10.56 -0.66
C ALA A 280 -20.12 10.45 0.85
N ALA A 281 -20.60 9.39 1.51
CA ALA A 281 -20.30 9.13 2.91
C ALA A 281 -18.80 8.89 3.15
N ILE A 282 -18.12 8.12 2.30
CA ILE A 282 -16.66 7.87 2.38
C ILE A 282 -15.87 9.16 2.23
N GLU A 283 -16.31 10.08 1.36
CA GLU A 283 -15.65 11.37 1.17
C GLU A 283 -15.69 12.22 2.46
N ILE A 284 -16.87 12.40 3.04
CA ILE A 284 -17.05 13.18 4.30
C ILE A 284 -16.32 12.51 5.47
N LEU A 285 -16.44 11.20 5.61
CA LEU A 285 -15.75 10.44 6.65
C LEU A 285 -14.23 10.47 6.48
N GLY A 286 -13.74 10.60 5.25
CA GLY A 286 -12.32 10.82 4.96
C GLY A 286 -11.80 12.13 5.53
N ASP A 287 -12.60 13.19 5.48
CA ASP A 287 -12.26 14.49 6.06
C ASP A 287 -12.33 14.45 7.59
N ALA A 288 -13.39 13.87 8.15
CA ALA A 288 -13.52 13.65 9.58
C ALA A 288 -12.39 12.77 10.15
N HIS A 289 -11.97 11.74 9.42
CA HIS A 289 -10.84 10.88 9.80
C HIS A 289 -9.49 11.62 9.76
N ARG A 290 -9.32 12.57 8.85
CA ARG A 290 -8.12 13.44 8.82
C ARG A 290 -8.10 14.39 10.03
N ALA A 291 -9.26 14.87 10.47
CA ALA A 291 -9.36 15.75 11.64
C ALA A 291 -9.12 14.98 12.95
N ASP A 292 -9.71 13.81 13.13
CA ASP A 292 -9.45 12.91 14.27
C ASP A 292 -9.39 11.44 13.85
N PRO A 293 -8.18 10.93 13.53
CA PRO A 293 -7.98 9.53 13.17
C PRO A 293 -8.24 8.55 14.31
N SER A 294 -8.32 9.02 15.55
CA SER A 294 -8.55 8.18 16.73
C SER A 294 -10.04 7.91 16.98
N ASP A 295 -10.94 8.68 16.35
CA ASP A 295 -12.37 8.52 16.55
C ASP A 295 -12.86 7.15 16.07
N SER A 296 -13.36 6.38 17.02
CA SER A 296 -13.88 5.02 16.76
C SER A 296 -15.22 5.02 16.03
N ALA A 297 -15.98 6.13 16.07
CA ALA A 297 -17.24 6.25 15.36
C ALA A 297 -17.00 6.53 13.88
N VAL A 298 -16.04 7.42 13.56
CA VAL A 298 -15.59 7.68 12.18
C VAL A 298 -15.12 6.39 11.52
N ARG A 299 -14.25 5.62 12.20
CA ARG A 299 -13.75 4.35 11.64
C ARG A 299 -14.85 3.33 11.40
N ARG A 300 -15.79 3.16 12.33
CA ARG A 300 -16.89 2.22 12.17
C ARG A 300 -17.81 2.58 11.00
N LEU A 301 -18.13 3.87 10.86
CA LEU A 301 -18.93 4.34 9.73
C LEU A 301 -18.19 4.21 8.41
N MET A 302 -16.86 4.43 8.40
CA MET A 302 -16.04 4.21 7.22
C MET A 302 -16.06 2.74 6.77
N ASP A 303 -15.86 1.79 7.71
CA ASP A 303 -15.93 0.35 7.44
C ASP A 303 -17.33 -0.07 6.96
N GLU A 304 -18.38 0.58 7.46
CA GLU A 304 -19.76 0.36 7.02
C GLU A 304 -20.00 0.89 5.62
N ALA A 305 -19.55 2.12 5.32
CA ALA A 305 -19.64 2.73 4.01
C ALA A 305 -18.90 1.93 2.94
N GLU A 306 -17.68 1.49 3.22
CA GLU A 306 -16.92 0.65 2.31
C GLU A 306 -17.60 -0.71 2.05
N ARG A 307 -18.18 -1.31 3.07
CA ARG A 307 -18.96 -2.55 2.94
C ARG A 307 -20.20 -2.37 2.05
N MET A 308 -20.96 -1.30 2.28
CA MET A 308 -22.12 -0.97 1.46
C MET A 308 -21.74 -0.70 0.00
N LEU A 309 -20.63 0.01 -0.23
CA LEU A 309 -20.13 0.29 -1.58
C LEU A 309 -19.74 -1.01 -2.30
N VAL A 310 -19.05 -1.92 -1.61
CA VAL A 310 -18.71 -3.25 -2.16
C VAL A 310 -19.98 -4.03 -2.50
N GLU A 311 -20.99 -4.04 -1.63
CA GLU A 311 -22.28 -4.71 -1.88
C GLU A 311 -23.01 -4.09 -3.09
N GLN A 312 -23.04 -2.78 -3.20
CA GLN A 312 -23.67 -2.10 -4.34
C GLN A 312 -22.99 -2.43 -5.66
N ILE A 313 -21.65 -2.33 -5.73
CA ILE A 313 -20.89 -2.62 -6.94
C ILE A 313 -21.04 -4.10 -7.32
N THR A 314 -20.99 -5.01 -6.35
CA THR A 314 -21.18 -6.44 -6.61
C THR A 314 -22.59 -6.77 -7.10
N SER A 315 -23.60 -6.10 -6.57
CA SER A 315 -25.00 -6.25 -7.01
C SER A 315 -25.24 -5.64 -8.39
N ALA A 316 -24.52 -4.60 -8.76
CA ALA A 316 -24.61 -3.91 -10.06
C ALA A 316 -23.95 -4.69 -11.22
N GLY A 317 -23.49 -5.93 -11.00
CA GLY A 317 -22.95 -6.78 -12.07
C GLY A 317 -21.51 -7.25 -11.87
N PHE A 318 -20.82 -6.74 -10.86
CA PHE A 318 -19.43 -7.14 -10.52
C PHE A 318 -19.41 -8.23 -9.43
N ALA A 319 -20.29 -9.25 -9.57
CA ALA A 319 -20.30 -10.36 -8.64
C ALA A 319 -18.89 -11.01 -8.56
N PRO A 320 -18.46 -11.48 -7.36
CA PRO A 320 -17.11 -12.01 -7.14
C PRO A 320 -16.68 -13.13 -8.11
N ASP A 321 -17.63 -13.91 -8.59
CA ASP A 321 -17.39 -15.05 -9.49
C ASP A 321 -17.40 -14.66 -10.98
N LYS A 322 -17.76 -13.41 -11.30
CA LYS A 322 -17.69 -12.90 -12.68
C LYS A 322 -16.24 -12.79 -13.14
N VAL A 323 -16.04 -13.06 -14.43
CA VAL A 323 -14.73 -13.00 -15.07
C VAL A 323 -14.75 -11.81 -16.05
N PRO A 324 -14.09 -10.71 -15.73
CA PRO A 324 -14.02 -9.57 -16.63
C PRO A 324 -13.12 -9.89 -17.84
N VAL A 325 -13.54 -9.42 -19.01
CA VAL A 325 -12.80 -9.55 -20.26
C VAL A 325 -12.65 -8.17 -20.88
N ALA A 326 -11.42 -7.73 -21.08
CA ALA A 326 -11.15 -6.48 -21.77
C ALA A 326 -11.55 -6.60 -23.26
N VAL A 327 -12.41 -5.68 -23.72
CA VAL A 327 -12.86 -5.61 -25.13
C VAL A 327 -11.97 -4.65 -25.90
N GLY A 328 -11.56 -5.04 -27.10
CA GLY A 328 -10.70 -4.25 -28.00
C GLY A 328 -9.21 -4.63 -27.93
N GLU A 329 -8.48 -4.26 -28.98
CA GLU A 329 -7.03 -4.50 -29.02
C GLU A 329 -6.26 -3.54 -28.11
N LYS A 330 -5.19 -4.03 -27.47
CA LYS A 330 -4.30 -3.21 -26.63
C LYS A 330 -3.74 -1.97 -27.36
N ALA A 331 -3.69 -2.04 -28.70
CA ALA A 331 -3.17 -0.96 -29.56
C ALA A 331 -4.14 0.22 -29.75
N ASP A 332 -5.45 -0.01 -29.62
CA ASP A 332 -6.50 0.99 -29.86
C ASP A 332 -6.82 1.86 -28.62
N ARG A 333 -6.19 1.55 -27.48
CA ARG A 333 -6.45 2.28 -26.24
C ARG A 333 -5.83 3.66 -26.27
N PRO A 334 -6.57 4.72 -25.89
CA PRO A 334 -6.02 6.08 -25.84
C PRO A 334 -4.91 6.13 -24.79
N ARG A 335 -3.66 6.21 -25.28
CA ARG A 335 -2.49 6.29 -24.41
C ARG A 335 -2.52 7.60 -23.62
N GLY A 336 -2.63 7.51 -22.30
CA GLY A 336 -2.57 8.65 -21.39
C GLY A 336 -3.88 9.04 -20.72
N SER A 337 -5.02 8.39 -21.03
CA SER A 337 -6.31 8.63 -20.35
C SER A 337 -6.57 7.71 -19.17
N LEU A 338 -5.82 6.60 -19.05
CA LEU A 338 -5.99 5.60 -18.00
C LEU A 338 -5.09 5.87 -16.80
N SER A 339 -5.60 5.65 -15.61
CA SER A 339 -4.79 5.63 -14.40
C SER A 339 -3.89 4.38 -14.36
N PRO A 340 -2.82 4.34 -13.55
CA PRO A 340 -2.02 3.14 -13.34
C PRO A 340 -2.84 1.93 -12.85
N ALA A 341 -3.88 2.17 -12.04
CA ALA A 341 -4.80 1.16 -11.56
C ALA A 341 -5.64 0.57 -12.70
N ASP A 342 -6.15 1.44 -13.59
CA ASP A 342 -6.91 1.02 -14.78
C ASP A 342 -6.05 0.13 -15.69
N ASP A 343 -4.83 0.57 -16.01
CA ASP A 343 -3.92 -0.21 -16.87
C ASP A 343 -3.56 -1.55 -16.23
N PHE A 344 -3.31 -1.57 -14.93
CA PHE A 344 -3.03 -2.80 -14.19
C PHE A 344 -4.21 -3.79 -14.28
N LEU A 345 -5.43 -3.37 -13.95
CA LEU A 345 -6.60 -4.24 -13.96
C LEU A 345 -6.99 -4.67 -15.37
N LEU A 346 -6.89 -3.78 -16.37
CA LEU A 346 -7.10 -4.15 -17.76
C LEU A 346 -6.13 -5.21 -18.27
N ASN A 347 -4.88 -5.18 -17.81
CA ASN A 347 -3.90 -6.20 -18.17
C ASN A 347 -4.21 -7.57 -17.57
N LEU A 348 -4.86 -7.61 -16.40
CA LEU A 348 -5.32 -8.84 -15.74
C LEU A 348 -6.71 -9.29 -16.20
N SER A 349 -7.49 -8.43 -16.88
CA SER A 349 -8.83 -8.73 -17.37
C SER A 349 -8.78 -9.45 -18.73
N ASP A 350 -8.09 -10.57 -18.81
CA ASP A 350 -7.90 -11.40 -20.00
C ASP A 350 -8.89 -12.57 -20.11
N GLY A 351 -9.85 -12.64 -19.19
CA GLY A 351 -10.81 -13.72 -19.13
C GLY A 351 -10.39 -14.92 -18.27
N SER A 352 -9.22 -14.87 -17.63
CA SER A 352 -8.74 -15.97 -16.76
C SER A 352 -8.97 -15.72 -15.27
N TRP A 353 -9.27 -14.47 -14.87
CA TRP A 353 -9.38 -14.05 -13.46
C TRP A 353 -10.80 -13.63 -13.12
N SER A 354 -11.38 -14.21 -12.06
CA SER A 354 -12.63 -13.69 -11.49
C SER A 354 -12.37 -12.37 -10.76
N VAL A 355 -13.42 -11.56 -10.58
CA VAL A 355 -13.36 -10.30 -9.79
C VAL A 355 -12.75 -10.57 -8.41
N ARG A 356 -13.15 -11.67 -7.75
CA ARG A 356 -12.59 -12.12 -6.47
C ARG A 356 -11.08 -12.36 -6.55
N ALA A 357 -10.63 -13.06 -7.58
CA ALA A 357 -9.21 -13.34 -7.78
C ALA A 357 -8.41 -12.07 -8.05
N LEU A 358 -8.97 -11.12 -8.82
CA LEU A 358 -8.37 -9.80 -9.01
C LEU A 358 -8.20 -9.02 -7.70
N MET A 359 -9.20 -9.06 -6.81
CA MET A 359 -9.09 -8.44 -5.48
C MET A 359 -7.98 -9.07 -4.61
N TRP A 360 -7.73 -10.38 -4.73
CA TRP A 360 -6.68 -11.04 -3.95
C TRP A 360 -5.27 -10.78 -4.47
N VAL A 361 -5.12 -10.73 -5.78
CA VAL A 361 -3.82 -10.60 -6.44
C VAL A 361 -3.40 -9.13 -6.60
N SER A 362 -4.35 -8.21 -6.64
CA SER A 362 -4.07 -6.78 -6.77
C SER A 362 -3.39 -6.19 -5.52
N PRO A 363 -2.38 -5.31 -5.68
CA PRO A 363 -1.81 -4.53 -4.58
C PRO A 363 -2.70 -3.33 -4.16
N MET A 364 -3.99 -3.38 -4.48
CA MET A 364 -4.99 -2.36 -4.20
C MET A 364 -6.04 -2.89 -3.21
N ARG A 365 -6.78 -2.00 -2.55
CA ARG A 365 -7.91 -2.37 -1.69
C ARG A 365 -9.06 -2.94 -2.54
N ALA A 366 -9.85 -3.85 -1.97
CA ALA A 366 -10.99 -4.45 -2.67
C ALA A 366 -11.94 -3.38 -3.25
N VAL A 367 -12.21 -2.32 -2.48
CA VAL A 367 -13.06 -1.20 -2.93
C VAL A 367 -12.44 -0.45 -4.12
N GLU A 368 -11.12 -0.26 -4.12
CA GLU A 368 -10.40 0.40 -5.21
C GLU A 368 -10.44 -0.46 -6.49
N VAL A 369 -10.24 -1.77 -6.36
CA VAL A 369 -10.35 -2.72 -7.48
C VAL A 369 -11.76 -2.67 -8.09
N LEU A 370 -12.80 -2.72 -7.26
CA LEU A 370 -14.19 -2.69 -7.72
C LEU A 370 -14.57 -1.36 -8.35
N ALA A 371 -14.18 -0.23 -7.75
CA ALA A 371 -14.43 1.10 -8.30
C ALA A 371 -13.74 1.29 -9.65
N THR A 372 -12.49 0.84 -9.76
CA THR A 372 -11.73 0.87 -11.02
C THR A 372 -12.39 -0.01 -12.09
N LEU A 373 -12.78 -1.25 -11.75
CA LEU A 373 -13.48 -2.13 -12.69
C LEU A 373 -14.81 -1.52 -13.16
N ARG A 374 -15.57 -0.86 -12.28
CA ARG A 374 -16.79 -0.16 -12.65
C ARG A 374 -16.51 0.97 -13.63
N GLY A 375 -15.53 1.84 -13.33
CA GLY A 375 -15.17 2.95 -14.22
C GLY A 375 -14.57 2.51 -15.57
N LEU A 376 -14.17 1.26 -15.72
CA LEU A 376 -13.70 0.68 -16.98
C LEU A 376 -14.85 0.13 -17.86
N VAL A 377 -16.05 -0.06 -17.30
CA VAL A 377 -17.24 -0.57 -18.02
C VAL A 377 -18.13 0.58 -18.48
N ASP A 378 -18.20 1.66 -17.71
CA ASP A 378 -18.94 2.89 -18.06
C ASP A 378 -18.20 3.68 -19.16
#